data_d73bb2daef7ec16bef4440278b7f3f85
#
_entry.id   d73bb2daef7ec16bef4440278b7f3f85
#
_cell.length_a   1.000
_cell.length_b   1.000
_cell.length_c   1.000
_cell.angle_alpha   90.00
_cell.angle_beta   90.00
_cell.angle_gamma   90.00
#
_symmetry.space_group_name_H-M   'P 1'
#
loop_
_entity.id
_entity.type
_entity.pdbx_description
1 polymer ?
#
loop_
_entity_poly.entity_id
_entity_poly.type
_entity_poly.pdbx_seq_one_letter_code
_entity_poly.pdbx_strand_id
1 'polypeptide(L)'
;MNLRYYILFDNYEQGLALRDVLLGDRIPNRIAPVPRAIQGDLSCGMSLLIEPEHIDAARRSIEAHHADYHRIASLEGQIQSHRDQYC
;
A
#
# COMPACT_ATOMS: atom_id res chain seq x y z
N MET A 1 11.58 -0.62 14.91
CA MET A 1 11.55 -0.55 13.53
C MET A 1 10.16 -0.50 13.00
N ASN A 2 9.91 0.37 12.05
CA ASN A 2 8.58 0.52 11.48
C ASN A 2 8.56 -0.04 10.08
N LEU A 3 7.91 -1.17 9.93
CA LEU A 3 7.73 -1.77 8.63
C LEU A 3 6.36 -1.36 8.12
N ARG A 4 6.30 -0.87 6.88
CA ARG A 4 5.05 -0.48 6.27
C ARG A 4 4.86 -1.21 4.97
N TYR A 5 3.61 -1.50 4.66
CA TYR A 5 3.27 -2.24 3.46
C TYR A 5 2.49 -1.34 2.52
N TYR A 6 2.82 -1.45 1.25
CA TYR A 6 2.17 -0.67 0.21
C TYR A 6 1.59 -1.63 -0.81
N ILE A 7 0.30 -1.50 -1.06
CA ILE A 7 -0.34 -2.27 -2.12
C ILE A 7 -0.31 -1.40 -3.36
N LEU A 8 0.49 -1.80 -4.33
CA LEU A 8 0.66 -1.05 -5.56
C LEU A 8 -0.42 -1.45 -6.56
N PHE A 9 -0.92 -0.49 -7.28
CA PHE A 9 -1.96 -0.76 -8.27
C PHE A 9 -1.60 -0.12 -9.59
N ASP A 10 -2.18 -0.64 -10.67
CA ASP A 10 -1.80 -0.24 -12.02
C ASP A 10 -2.42 1.09 -12.42
N ASN A 11 -3.58 1.39 -11.87
CA ASN A 11 -4.26 2.64 -12.15
C ASN A 11 -5.12 3.03 -10.95
N TYR A 12 -5.60 4.25 -10.96
CA TYR A 12 -6.31 4.80 -9.82
C TYR A 12 -7.63 4.08 -9.57
N GLU A 13 -8.31 3.68 -10.63
CA GLU A 13 -9.57 2.95 -10.48
C GLU A 13 -9.38 1.63 -9.76
N GLN A 14 -8.31 0.92 -10.09
CA GLN A 14 -7.97 -0.32 -9.39
C GLN A 14 -7.72 -0.05 -7.92
N GLY A 15 -7.01 1.03 -7.64
CA GLY A 15 -6.74 1.39 -6.25
C GLY A 15 -7.99 1.70 -5.46
N LEU A 16 -8.94 2.41 -6.05
CA LEU A 16 -10.18 2.72 -5.37
C LEU A 16 -11.01 1.46 -5.10
N ALA A 17 -11.01 0.52 -6.03
CA ALA A 17 -11.71 -0.73 -5.85
C ALA A 17 -11.08 -1.54 -4.71
N LEU A 18 -9.75 -1.58 -4.66
CA LEU A 18 -9.05 -2.24 -3.56
C LEU A 18 -9.39 -1.59 -2.22
N ARG A 19 -9.39 -0.27 -2.19
CA ARG A 19 -9.72 0.45 -0.97
C ARG A 19 -11.11 0.08 -0.48
N ASP A 20 -12.07 0.02 -1.39
CA ASP A 20 -13.43 -0.32 -1.02
C ASP A 20 -13.53 -1.74 -0.46
N VAL A 21 -12.81 -2.69 -1.05
CA VAL A 21 -12.78 -4.06 -0.56
C VAL A 21 -12.24 -4.10 0.87
N LEU A 22 -11.12 -3.42 1.11
CA LEU A 22 -10.50 -3.45 2.43
C LEU A 22 -11.35 -2.73 3.47
N LEU A 23 -11.94 -1.60 3.10
CA LEU A 23 -12.82 -0.89 4.03
C LEU A 23 -14.06 -1.71 4.36
N GLY A 24 -14.58 -2.45 3.37
CA GLY A 24 -15.70 -3.33 3.62
C GLY A 24 -15.41 -4.41 4.64
N ASP A 25 -14.16 -4.83 4.73
CA ASP A 25 -13.72 -5.81 5.72
C ASP A 25 -13.12 -5.15 6.96
N ARG A 26 -13.29 -3.84 7.09
CA ARG A 26 -12.85 -3.08 8.25
C ARG A 26 -11.34 -3.10 8.43
N ILE A 27 -10.62 -3.11 7.34
CA ILE A 27 -9.16 -3.08 7.37
C ILE A 27 -8.70 -1.65 7.12
N PRO A 28 -8.06 -1.00 8.09
CA PRO A 28 -7.60 0.37 7.91
C PRO A 28 -6.57 0.46 6.80
N ASN A 29 -6.73 1.46 5.96
CA ASN A 29 -5.79 1.72 4.88
C ASN A 29 -5.98 3.16 4.45
N ARG A 30 -5.00 3.66 3.70
CA ARG A 30 -5.14 5.00 3.14
C ARG A 30 -4.31 5.10 1.87
N ILE A 31 -4.71 6.00 1.01
CA ILE A 31 -3.98 6.26 -0.22
C ILE A 31 -2.74 7.09 0.13
N ALA A 32 -1.60 6.67 -0.38
CA ALA A 32 -0.33 7.33 -0.11
C ALA A 32 0.54 7.29 -1.37
N PRO A 33 1.43 8.27 -1.53
CA PRO A 33 2.37 8.22 -2.65
C PRO A 33 3.25 7.00 -2.57
N VAL A 34 3.58 6.42 -3.72
CA VAL A 34 4.48 5.27 -3.77
C VAL A 34 5.90 5.76 -3.51
N PRO A 35 6.60 5.22 -2.50
CA PRO A 35 8.00 5.59 -2.30
C PRO A 35 8.84 5.21 -3.52
N ARG A 36 9.81 6.06 -3.84
CA ARG A 36 10.66 5.81 -5.00
C ARG A 36 11.35 4.48 -4.94
N ALA A 37 11.73 4.05 -3.76
CA ALA A 37 12.48 2.81 -3.58
C ALA A 37 11.72 1.59 -4.11
N ILE A 38 10.39 1.64 -4.15
CA ILE A 38 9.58 0.50 -4.56
C ILE A 38 8.71 0.77 -5.77
N GLN A 39 8.82 1.96 -6.37
CA GLN A 39 7.95 2.33 -7.49
C GLN A 39 8.26 1.52 -8.75
N GLY A 40 9.53 1.32 -9.06
CA GLY A 40 9.92 0.55 -10.23
C GLY A 40 9.31 1.11 -11.51
N ASP A 41 8.70 0.25 -12.30
CA ASP A 41 8.09 0.62 -13.57
C ASP A 41 6.63 1.03 -13.44
N LEU A 42 6.15 1.15 -12.22
CA LEU A 42 4.74 1.48 -11.99
C LEU A 42 4.45 2.89 -12.49
N SER A 43 3.44 3.02 -13.33
CA SER A 43 3.07 4.34 -13.86
C SER A 43 2.19 5.11 -12.89
N CYS A 44 1.41 4.42 -12.08
CA CYS A 44 0.58 5.08 -11.08
C CYS A 44 1.44 5.46 -9.88
N GLY A 45 1.39 6.70 -9.47
CA GLY A 45 2.23 7.20 -8.38
C GLY A 45 1.62 7.01 -6.99
N MET A 46 0.51 6.31 -6.88
CA MET A 46 -0.19 6.16 -5.61
C MET A 46 -0.30 4.70 -5.24
N SER A 47 -0.49 4.44 -3.94
CA SER A 47 -0.61 3.10 -3.41
C SER A 47 -1.54 3.13 -2.20
N LEU A 48 -1.87 1.95 -1.68
CA LEU A 48 -2.59 1.85 -0.42
C LEU A 48 -1.59 1.48 0.68
N LEU A 49 -1.53 2.31 1.70
CA LEU A 49 -0.64 2.09 2.83
C LEU A 49 -1.34 1.25 3.88
N ILE A 50 -0.72 0.15 4.28
CA ILE A 50 -1.27 -0.79 5.26
C ILE A 50 -0.27 -0.90 6.40
N GLU A 51 -0.76 -0.75 7.62
CA GLU A 51 0.10 -0.94 8.79
C GLU A 51 0.42 -2.42 8.96
N PRO A 52 1.59 -2.75 9.53
CA PRO A 52 2.00 -4.17 9.61
C PRO A 52 1.02 -5.06 10.36
N GLU A 53 0.33 -4.52 11.35
CA GLU A 53 -0.61 -5.35 12.11
C GLU A 53 -1.83 -5.74 11.29
N HIS A 54 -2.06 -5.10 10.14
CA HIS A 54 -3.23 -5.37 9.31
C HIS A 54 -2.89 -6.06 7.99
N ILE A 55 -1.62 -6.32 7.72
CA ILE A 55 -1.24 -6.82 6.39
C ILE A 55 -1.78 -8.22 6.12
N ASP A 56 -1.79 -9.08 7.10
CA ASP A 56 -2.29 -10.44 6.89
C ASP A 56 -3.79 -10.42 6.60
N ALA A 57 -4.52 -9.60 7.34
CA ALA A 57 -5.95 -9.45 7.09
C ALA A 57 -6.20 -8.85 5.70
N ALA A 58 -5.37 -7.90 5.29
CA ALA A 58 -5.50 -7.30 3.96
C ALA A 58 -5.28 -8.33 2.87
N ARG A 59 -4.27 -9.18 3.02
CA ARG A 59 -4.00 -10.22 2.02
C ARG A 59 -5.17 -11.19 1.92
N ARG A 60 -5.73 -11.60 3.05
CA ARG A 60 -6.87 -12.51 3.05
C ARG A 60 -8.08 -11.87 2.40
N SER A 61 -8.31 -10.59 2.66
CA SER A 61 -9.42 -9.88 2.07
C SER A 61 -9.30 -9.81 0.54
N ILE A 62 -8.10 -9.48 0.07
CA ILE A 62 -7.84 -9.40 -1.37
C ILE A 62 -8.08 -10.76 -2.02
N GLU A 63 -7.60 -11.82 -1.40
CA GLU A 63 -7.80 -13.16 -1.95
C GLU A 63 -9.27 -13.55 -1.95
N ALA A 64 -9.96 -13.28 -0.86
CA ALA A 64 -11.37 -13.66 -0.73
C ALA A 64 -12.25 -12.97 -1.76
N HIS A 65 -11.92 -11.74 -2.12
CA HIS A 65 -12.69 -10.97 -3.07
C HIS A 65 -12.12 -11.02 -4.48
N HIS A 66 -11.01 -11.72 -4.67
CA HIS A 66 -10.33 -11.80 -5.98
C HIS A 66 -10.03 -10.41 -6.52
N ALA A 67 -9.62 -9.51 -5.63
CA ALA A 67 -9.34 -8.13 -6.03
C ALA A 67 -8.03 -8.06 -6.80
N ASP A 68 -8.00 -7.18 -7.79
CA ASP A 68 -6.80 -7.01 -8.62
C ASP A 68 -5.87 -5.98 -8.01
N TYR A 69 -4.58 -6.24 -8.10
CA TYR A 69 -3.57 -5.30 -7.67
C TYR A 69 -2.27 -5.61 -8.41
N HIS A 70 -1.33 -4.67 -8.36
CA HIS A 70 -0.05 -4.88 -9.05
C HIS A 70 0.86 -5.77 -8.21
N ARG A 71 1.21 -5.33 -7.00
CA ARG A 71 1.96 -6.14 -6.05
C ARG A 71 1.95 -5.48 -4.69
N ILE A 72 2.35 -6.23 -3.69
CA ILE A 72 2.48 -5.73 -2.33
C ILE A 72 3.97 -5.62 -2.02
N ALA A 73 4.40 -4.43 -1.61
CA ALA A 73 5.79 -4.18 -1.27
C ALA A 73 5.88 -3.72 0.17
N SER A 74 7.00 -4.02 0.80
CA SER A 74 7.24 -3.56 2.17
C SER A 74 8.45 -2.66 2.19
N LEU A 75 8.44 -1.73 3.14
CA LEU A 75 9.54 -0.79 3.30
C LEU A 75 9.69 -0.48 4.77
N GLU A 76 10.91 -0.57 5.28
CA GLU A 76 11.16 -0.18 6.65
C GLU A 76 11.07 1.33 6.75
N GLY A 77 10.27 1.78 7.67
CA GLY A 77 10.10 3.19 7.87
C GLY A 77 11.32 3.78 8.50
N GLN A 78 11.59 4.94 8.08
CA GLN A 78 12.67 5.59 8.61
C GLN A 78 12.31 6.71 9.32
N ILE A 79 12.72 6.96 9.82
CA ILE A 79 12.43 8.07 10.30
C ILE A 79 12.83 9.27 9.82
N GLN A 80 13.13 8.95 9.24
CA GLN A 80 13.54 9.51 8.93
C GLN A 80 13.59 10.19 8.47
N SER A 81 13.53 10.70 8.53
CA SER A 81 13.73 11.07 8.08
C SER A 81 13.64 11.86 7.80
N HIS A 82 13.87 12.35 7.98
CA HIS A 82 14.03 12.98 7.70
C HIS A 82 14.41 13.46 7.41
N ARG A 83 14.66 13.52 7.69
CA ARG A 83 15.35 13.76 7.26
C ARG A 83 15.35 13.97 6.29
N ASP A 84 15.24 14.31 6.20
CA ASP A 84 15.42 14.35 5.22
C ASP A 84 15.03 14.68 4.49
N GLN A 85 15.05 14.97 4.71
CA GLN A 85 14.99 15.16 4.06
C GLN A 85 14.92 15.63 3.40
N TYR A 86 15.28 16.03 3.57
CA TYR A 86 15.60 16.30 2.92
C TYR A 86 15.80 16.40 2.44
N CYS A 87 15.89 16.42 2.84
CA CYS A 87 16.33 16.33 2.35
C CYS A 87 16.30 16.34 1.96
#